data_c23f68b4c24da41142c19aeebaab8908
#
_entry.id   c23f68b4c24da41142c19aeebaab8908
#
_cell.length_a   1.000
_cell.length_b   1.000
_cell.length_c   1.000
_cell.angle_alpha   90.00
_cell.angle_beta   90.00
_cell.angle_gamma   90.00
#
_symmetry.space_group_name_H-M   'P 1'
#
loop_
_entity.id
_entity.type
_entity.pdbx_description
1 polymer ?
#
loop_
_entity_poly.entity_id
_entity_poly.type
_entity_poly.pdbx_seq_one_letter_code
_entity_poly.pdbx_strand_id
1 'polypeptide(L)'
;YMPKHQRRIIQKIPDFDILSEHPQDLCEDVVREITEHKYTGVKYTKHAGVGEVISEHYDIRVGDEVIAFLYKPLACHSYNTIRINGDSHANGETIRIATIDTMLSFYLAFIYADRIYYDINRILCMSQFLFDVQQHNRLKQTGLLRRFSINCYGKQATLESMRFEKTAKYEELKGKRGTREFEEWFLRYVPYENAGARARALVARRL
;
A
#
# COMPACT_ATOMS: atom_id res chain seq x y z
N TYR A 1 -0.51 -1.77 -22.41
CA TYR A 1 0.37 -2.94 -22.31
C TYR A 1 -0.32 -4.14 -21.67
N MET A 2 -1.37 -3.94 -20.90
CA MET A 2 -2.09 -5.03 -20.21
C MET A 2 -3.05 -5.76 -21.15
N PRO A 3 -3.02 -7.12 -21.20
CA PRO A 3 -3.98 -7.92 -21.95
C PRO A 3 -5.42 -7.67 -21.53
N LYS A 4 -6.38 -7.75 -22.46
CA LYS A 4 -7.80 -7.44 -22.19
C LYS A 4 -8.41 -8.23 -21.03
N HIS A 5 -8.03 -9.51 -20.86
CA HIS A 5 -8.56 -10.36 -19.79
C HIS A 5 -8.06 -9.91 -18.39
N GLN A 6 -6.81 -9.42 -18.31
CA GLN A 6 -6.24 -8.89 -17.05
C GLN A 6 -6.83 -7.52 -16.71
N ARG A 7 -7.14 -6.66 -17.71
CA ARG A 7 -7.81 -5.37 -17.48
C ARG A 7 -9.13 -5.54 -16.73
N ARG A 8 -9.90 -6.57 -17.02
CA ARG A 8 -11.18 -6.85 -16.34
C ARG A 8 -11.01 -7.11 -14.85
N ILE A 9 -9.89 -7.71 -14.43
CA ILE A 9 -9.60 -8.00 -13.02
C ILE A 9 -9.34 -6.68 -12.28
N ILE A 10 -8.59 -5.76 -12.89
CA ILE A 10 -8.23 -4.46 -12.29
C ILE A 10 -9.41 -3.49 -12.33
N GLN A 11 -10.18 -3.47 -13.42
CA GLN A 11 -11.30 -2.54 -13.61
C GLN A 11 -12.54 -2.88 -12.79
N LYS A 12 -12.58 -4.04 -12.15
CA LYS A 12 -13.78 -4.51 -11.45
C LYS A 12 -14.13 -3.62 -10.25
N ILE A 13 -13.13 -3.06 -9.56
CA ILE A 13 -13.30 -2.12 -8.45
C ILE A 13 -12.08 -1.20 -8.45
N PRO A 14 -12.15 0.01 -9.02
CA PRO A 14 -11.08 0.99 -8.87
C PRO A 14 -11.11 1.51 -7.44
N ASP A 15 -10.08 1.23 -6.69
CA ASP A 15 -9.80 1.82 -5.39
C ASP A 15 -8.55 2.71 -5.49
N PHE A 16 -8.48 3.72 -4.64
CA PHE A 16 -7.33 4.61 -4.54
C PHE A 16 -6.48 4.20 -3.34
N ASP A 17 -5.19 3.97 -3.56
CA ASP A 17 -4.20 3.85 -2.49
C ASP A 17 -3.55 5.22 -2.27
N ILE A 18 -3.76 5.84 -1.11
CA ILE A 18 -3.35 7.21 -0.81
C ILE A 18 -2.40 7.22 0.38
N LEU A 19 -1.29 7.96 0.26
CA LEU A 19 -0.40 8.24 1.38
C LEU A 19 -0.73 9.60 1.98
N SER A 20 -0.97 9.65 3.30
CA SER A 20 -1.19 10.88 4.06
C SER A 20 -0.47 10.83 5.40
N GLU A 21 0.17 11.93 5.81
CA GLU A 21 0.71 12.05 7.17
C GLU A 21 -0.41 12.08 8.23
N HIS A 22 -1.62 12.51 7.83
CA HIS A 22 -2.83 12.58 8.64
C HIS A 22 -3.97 11.79 7.96
N PRO A 23 -3.90 10.45 7.92
CA PRO A 23 -4.84 9.66 7.15
C PRO A 23 -6.27 9.70 7.73
N GLN A 24 -6.42 9.84 9.05
CA GLN A 24 -7.74 9.95 9.66
C GLN A 24 -8.44 11.26 9.27
N ASP A 25 -7.76 12.39 9.43
CA ASP A 25 -8.32 13.71 9.09
C ASP A 25 -8.74 13.75 7.62
N LEU A 26 -7.90 13.18 6.75
CA LEU A 26 -8.23 13.07 5.32
C LEU A 26 -9.45 12.16 5.06
N CYS A 27 -9.61 11.06 5.82
CA CYS A 27 -10.82 10.23 5.72
C CYS A 27 -12.07 11.02 6.10
N GLU A 28 -12.02 11.78 7.19
CA GLU A 28 -13.14 12.60 7.67
C GLU A 28 -13.52 13.66 6.63
N ASP A 29 -12.53 14.32 6.03
CA ASP A 29 -12.74 15.30 4.96
C ASP A 29 -13.38 14.66 3.71
N VAL A 30 -12.86 13.53 3.26
CA VAL A 30 -13.38 12.82 2.08
C VAL A 30 -14.80 12.31 2.34
N VAL A 31 -15.08 11.74 3.51
CA VAL A 31 -16.42 11.26 3.86
C VAL A 31 -17.42 12.42 3.90
N ARG A 32 -17.02 13.57 4.46
CA ARG A 32 -17.85 14.78 4.48
C ARG A 32 -18.16 15.23 3.06
N GLU A 33 -17.17 15.38 2.20
CA GLU A 33 -17.32 15.83 0.81
C GLU A 33 -18.25 14.92 0.00
N ILE A 34 -18.04 13.59 0.10
CA ILE A 34 -18.87 12.61 -0.60
C ILE A 34 -20.33 12.67 -0.09
N THR A 35 -20.51 12.87 1.22
CA THR A 35 -21.85 12.98 1.83
C THR A 35 -22.57 14.26 1.38
N GLU A 36 -21.87 15.39 1.28
CA GLU A 36 -22.40 16.65 0.74
C GLU A 36 -22.87 16.52 -0.70
N HIS A 37 -22.22 15.65 -1.50
CA HIS A 37 -22.64 15.27 -2.84
C HIS A 37 -23.80 14.25 -2.87
N LYS A 38 -24.51 14.05 -1.75
CA LYS A 38 -25.71 13.20 -1.60
C LYS A 38 -25.49 11.70 -1.76
N TYR A 39 -24.27 11.22 -1.67
CA TYR A 39 -24.02 9.78 -1.54
C TYR A 39 -24.31 9.34 -0.09
N THR A 40 -25.03 8.24 0.06
CA THR A 40 -25.41 7.69 1.36
C THR A 40 -24.58 6.44 1.68
N GLY A 41 -24.49 6.08 2.97
CA GLY A 41 -23.76 4.87 3.40
C GLY A 41 -22.25 5.02 3.30
N VAL A 42 -21.73 6.26 3.32
CA VAL A 42 -20.29 6.54 3.33
C VAL A 42 -19.76 6.37 4.74
N LYS A 43 -18.71 5.56 4.89
CA LYS A 43 -18.06 5.33 6.19
C LYS A 43 -16.57 5.03 5.98
N TYR A 44 -15.78 5.20 7.03
CA TYR A 44 -14.41 4.73 7.03
C TYR A 44 -14.16 3.77 8.20
N THR A 45 -13.19 2.88 8.03
CA THR A 45 -12.79 1.89 9.03
C THR A 45 -11.30 1.97 9.27
N LYS A 46 -10.90 1.94 10.53
CA LYS A 46 -9.50 1.91 10.94
C LYS A 46 -9.00 0.48 10.99
N HIS A 47 -7.82 0.24 10.43
CA HIS A 47 -7.10 -1.02 10.47
C HIS A 47 -5.77 -0.88 11.21
N ALA A 48 -5.43 -1.88 12.00
CA ALA A 48 -4.14 -1.94 12.68
C ALA A 48 -3.00 -2.13 11.67
N GLY A 49 -1.85 -1.55 11.95
CA GLY A 49 -0.63 -1.79 11.19
C GLY A 49 -0.15 -3.25 11.25
N VAL A 50 0.77 -3.60 10.37
CA VAL A 50 1.38 -4.92 10.28
C VAL A 50 2.88 -4.77 10.43
N GLY A 51 3.37 -4.93 11.67
CA GLY A 51 4.78 -4.78 12.00
C GLY A 51 5.37 -3.47 11.46
N GLU A 52 6.52 -3.58 10.79
CA GLU A 52 7.22 -2.46 10.15
C GLU A 52 6.87 -2.31 8.65
N VAL A 53 5.96 -3.12 8.13
CA VAL A 53 5.71 -3.23 6.68
C VAL A 53 4.54 -2.38 6.23
N ILE A 54 3.48 -2.32 7.05
CA ILE A 54 2.28 -1.52 6.77
C ILE A 54 1.90 -0.75 8.03
N SER A 55 1.78 0.55 7.91
CA SER A 55 1.29 1.40 8.99
C SER A 55 -0.18 1.16 9.30
N GLU A 56 -0.63 1.70 10.42
CA GLU A 56 -2.05 1.92 10.65
C GLU A 56 -2.65 2.63 9.44
N HIS A 57 -3.79 2.15 8.98
CA HIS A 57 -4.43 2.66 7.76
C HIS A 57 -5.95 2.63 7.87
N TYR A 58 -6.60 3.25 6.92
CA TYR A 58 -8.04 3.43 6.89
C TYR A 58 -8.58 3.01 5.54
N ASP A 59 -9.76 2.39 5.49
CA ASP A 59 -10.53 2.25 4.26
C ASP A 59 -11.73 3.21 4.27
N ILE A 60 -12.10 3.69 3.09
CA ILE A 60 -13.33 4.45 2.86
C ILE A 60 -14.24 3.58 2.00
N ARG A 61 -15.50 3.47 2.43
CA ARG A 61 -16.53 2.68 1.76
C ARG A 61 -17.74 3.51 1.42
N VAL A 62 -18.35 3.15 0.29
CA VAL A 62 -19.69 3.61 -0.08
C VAL A 62 -20.57 2.37 -0.21
N GLY A 63 -21.48 2.18 0.74
CA GLY A 63 -22.18 0.90 0.89
C GLY A 63 -21.18 -0.22 1.25
N ASP A 64 -21.16 -1.26 0.43
CA ASP A 64 -20.26 -2.42 0.62
C ASP A 64 -18.94 -2.31 -0.17
N GLU A 65 -18.80 -1.29 -1.04
CA GLU A 65 -17.62 -1.14 -1.89
C GLU A 65 -16.56 -0.26 -1.24
N VAL A 66 -15.30 -0.74 -1.21
CA VAL A 66 -14.14 0.06 -0.82
C VAL A 66 -13.76 0.94 -2.01
N ILE A 67 -13.64 2.24 -1.77
CA ILE A 67 -13.26 3.22 -2.79
C ILE A 67 -11.84 3.77 -2.60
N ALA A 68 -11.32 3.72 -1.38
CA ALA A 68 -9.95 4.17 -1.08
C ALA A 68 -9.38 3.48 0.15
N PHE A 69 -8.05 3.32 0.14
CA PHE A 69 -7.24 3.05 1.32
C PHE A 69 -6.29 4.21 1.57
N LEU A 70 -6.18 4.64 2.83
CA LEU A 70 -5.31 5.73 3.25
C LEU A 70 -4.27 5.22 4.24
N TYR A 71 -3.00 5.33 3.89
CA TYR A 71 -1.87 4.84 4.66
C TYR A 71 -1.02 5.98 5.19
N LYS A 72 -0.56 5.85 6.44
CA LYS A 72 0.50 6.73 6.93
C LYS A 72 1.85 6.30 6.35
N PRO A 73 2.65 7.21 5.77
CA PRO A 73 3.95 6.84 5.24
C PRO A 73 4.90 6.39 6.35
N LEU A 74 5.55 5.22 6.18
CA LEU A 74 6.57 4.68 7.10
C LEU A 74 7.98 5.18 6.74
N ALA A 75 8.16 5.70 5.54
CA ALA A 75 9.42 6.19 5.01
C ALA A 75 9.17 7.34 4.02
N CYS A 76 10.24 7.84 3.41
CA CYS A 76 10.12 8.77 2.30
C CYS A 76 9.84 8.00 0.99
N HIS A 77 8.60 8.06 0.53
CA HIS A 77 8.11 7.34 -0.65
C HIS A 77 8.18 8.22 -1.90
N SER A 78 8.87 7.75 -2.93
CA SER A 78 9.08 8.55 -4.14
C SER A 78 7.80 8.69 -4.98
N TYR A 79 7.60 9.90 -5.54
CA TYR A 79 6.47 10.22 -6.39
C TYR A 79 6.87 11.11 -7.57
N ASN A 80 6.05 11.10 -8.62
CA ASN A 80 6.10 12.06 -9.72
C ASN A 80 4.89 12.98 -9.68
N THR A 81 5.07 14.22 -10.10
CA THR A 81 3.97 15.18 -10.23
C THR A 81 3.49 15.18 -11.68
N ILE A 82 2.19 15.08 -11.88
CA ILE A 82 1.53 15.27 -13.16
C ILE A 82 0.58 16.46 -13.09
N ARG A 83 0.42 17.14 -14.22
CA ARG A 83 -0.59 18.18 -14.36
C ARG A 83 -1.87 17.56 -14.93
N ILE A 84 -3.00 17.87 -14.29
CA ILE A 84 -4.29 17.57 -14.86
C ILE A 84 -4.64 18.73 -15.78
N ASN A 85 -4.76 18.46 -17.08
CA ASN A 85 -5.30 19.43 -18.02
C ASN A 85 -6.82 19.52 -17.82
N GLY A 86 -7.25 20.39 -16.89
CA GLY A 86 -8.63 20.82 -16.81
C GLY A 86 -8.85 21.91 -17.84
N ASP A 87 -10.03 21.93 -18.47
CA ASP A 87 -10.43 22.94 -19.42
C ASP A 87 -10.22 24.37 -18.86
N SER A 88 -9.45 25.15 -19.61
CA SER A 88 -9.46 26.62 -19.75
C SER A 88 -9.22 27.54 -18.54
N HIS A 89 -8.77 27.13 -17.35
CA HIS A 89 -8.35 28.07 -16.33
C HIS A 89 -6.88 27.88 -15.88
N ALA A 90 -6.13 28.93 -15.83
CA ALA A 90 -4.68 29.06 -15.78
C ALA A 90 -3.93 28.44 -14.57
N ASN A 91 -4.59 27.70 -13.70
CA ASN A 91 -4.01 27.01 -12.56
C ASN A 91 -4.24 25.51 -12.69
N GLY A 92 -3.48 24.87 -13.59
CA GLY A 92 -3.54 23.42 -13.74
C GLY A 92 -3.22 22.73 -12.40
N GLU A 93 -4.18 22.03 -11.83
CA GLU A 93 -3.99 21.21 -10.64
C GLU A 93 -2.94 20.14 -10.88
N THR A 94 -2.13 19.88 -9.88
CA THR A 94 -1.09 18.84 -9.95
C THR A 94 -1.44 17.70 -9.01
N ILE A 95 -1.31 16.47 -9.51
CA ILE A 95 -1.44 15.26 -8.70
C ILE A 95 -0.06 14.64 -8.50
N ARG A 96 0.19 14.13 -7.31
CA ARG A 96 1.36 13.30 -6.99
C ARG A 96 1.00 11.84 -7.21
N ILE A 97 1.75 11.16 -8.06
CA ILE A 97 1.58 9.73 -8.34
C ILE A 97 2.82 9.00 -7.87
N ALA A 98 2.63 7.97 -7.04
CA ALA A 98 3.71 7.12 -6.57
C ALA A 98 4.52 6.53 -7.74
N THR A 99 5.83 6.41 -7.57
CA THR A 99 6.67 5.72 -8.57
C THR A 99 6.39 4.23 -8.59
N ILE A 100 6.79 3.55 -9.66
CA ILE A 100 6.68 2.08 -9.78
C ILE A 100 7.35 1.39 -8.60
N ASP A 101 8.54 1.83 -8.19
CA ASP A 101 9.26 1.24 -7.06
C ASP A 101 8.47 1.39 -5.75
N THR A 102 7.83 2.54 -5.52
CA THR A 102 6.93 2.76 -4.37
C THR A 102 5.72 1.83 -4.44
N MET A 103 5.01 1.77 -5.57
CA MET A 103 3.83 0.91 -5.72
C MET A 103 4.18 -0.56 -5.49
N LEU A 104 5.26 -1.05 -6.10
CA LEU A 104 5.70 -2.44 -5.93
C LEU A 104 6.09 -2.76 -4.50
N SER A 105 6.71 -1.83 -3.76
CA SER A 105 7.02 -2.05 -2.34
C SER A 105 5.76 -2.22 -1.50
N PHE A 106 4.70 -1.44 -1.76
CA PHE A 106 3.41 -1.60 -1.10
C PHE A 106 2.73 -2.93 -1.48
N TYR A 107 2.73 -3.30 -2.76
CA TYR A 107 2.14 -4.57 -3.20
C TYR A 107 2.83 -5.78 -2.56
N LEU A 108 4.16 -5.75 -2.45
CA LEU A 108 4.90 -6.80 -1.72
C LEU A 108 4.53 -6.80 -0.23
N ALA A 109 4.36 -5.64 0.39
CA ALA A 109 3.92 -5.52 1.78
C ALA A 109 2.50 -6.07 1.97
N PHE A 110 1.56 -5.80 1.07
CA PHE A 110 0.20 -6.34 1.11
C PHE A 110 0.16 -7.86 0.98
N ILE A 111 0.96 -8.42 0.08
CA ILE A 111 1.11 -9.88 -0.07
C ILE A 111 1.67 -10.49 1.21
N TYR A 112 2.69 -9.86 1.81
CA TYR A 112 3.28 -10.32 3.06
C TYR A 112 2.29 -10.26 4.23
N ALA A 113 1.51 -9.18 4.33
CA ALA A 113 0.54 -8.95 5.39
C ALA A 113 -0.61 -9.96 5.35
N ASP A 114 -0.98 -10.44 4.15
CA ASP A 114 -2.00 -11.47 3.93
C ASP A 114 -3.29 -11.19 4.71
N ARG A 115 -3.84 -9.98 4.56
CA ARG A 115 -5.11 -9.60 5.17
C ARG A 115 -6.27 -9.96 4.25
N ILE A 116 -7.41 -10.31 4.83
CA ILE A 116 -8.60 -10.80 4.10
C ILE A 116 -9.15 -9.79 3.07
N TYR A 117 -8.90 -8.50 3.27
CA TYR A 117 -9.32 -7.43 2.38
C TYR A 117 -8.35 -7.16 1.23
N TYR A 118 -7.20 -7.85 1.17
CA TYR A 118 -6.26 -7.79 0.05
C TYR A 118 -6.52 -8.93 -0.92
N ASP A 119 -6.93 -8.61 -2.14
CA ASP A 119 -7.01 -9.60 -3.24
C ASP A 119 -5.60 -9.84 -3.81
N ILE A 120 -4.98 -10.92 -3.36
CA ILE A 120 -3.61 -11.29 -3.75
C ILE A 120 -3.48 -11.50 -5.27
N ASN A 121 -4.49 -12.08 -5.93
CA ASN A 121 -4.44 -12.30 -7.37
C ASN A 121 -4.47 -10.98 -8.13
N ARG A 122 -5.28 -10.01 -7.67
CA ARG A 122 -5.31 -8.66 -8.22
C ARG A 122 -3.97 -7.95 -8.03
N ILE A 123 -3.41 -8.00 -6.82
CA ILE A 123 -2.11 -7.39 -6.49
C ILE A 123 -0.99 -7.98 -7.36
N LEU A 124 -0.94 -9.30 -7.54
CA LEU A 124 0.03 -9.94 -8.42
C LEU A 124 -0.13 -9.51 -9.88
N CYS A 125 -1.38 -9.41 -10.36
CA CYS A 125 -1.67 -8.93 -11.72
C CYS A 125 -1.21 -7.46 -11.92
N MET A 126 -1.46 -6.59 -10.93
CA MET A 126 -1.03 -5.20 -10.95
C MET A 126 0.50 -5.09 -10.89
N SER A 127 1.15 -5.91 -10.06
CA SER A 127 2.62 -5.98 -9.97
C SER A 127 3.23 -6.39 -11.29
N GLN A 128 2.69 -7.40 -11.96
CA GLN A 128 3.13 -7.82 -13.30
C GLN A 128 2.97 -6.69 -14.33
N PHE A 129 1.85 -5.98 -14.29
CA PHE A 129 1.65 -4.82 -15.17
C PHE A 129 2.69 -3.72 -14.95
N LEU A 130 2.98 -3.37 -13.70
CA LEU A 130 4.01 -2.37 -13.38
C LEU A 130 5.39 -2.82 -13.87
N PHE A 131 5.69 -4.10 -13.74
CA PHE A 131 6.93 -4.68 -14.22
C PHE A 131 7.02 -4.59 -15.75
N ASP A 132 5.94 -4.92 -16.48
CA ASP A 132 5.88 -4.81 -17.93
C ASP A 132 6.03 -3.36 -18.41
N VAL A 133 5.40 -2.40 -17.74
CA VAL A 133 5.59 -0.97 -17.99
C VAL A 133 7.05 -0.57 -17.81
N GLN A 134 7.68 -1.05 -16.73
CA GLN A 134 9.10 -0.81 -16.47
C GLN A 134 10.00 -1.38 -17.57
N GLN A 135 9.72 -2.57 -18.06
CA GLN A 135 10.50 -3.19 -19.15
C GLN A 135 10.41 -2.37 -20.44
N HIS A 136 9.21 -1.89 -20.79
CA HIS A 136 9.01 -1.08 -22.01
C HIS A 136 9.62 0.32 -21.92
N ASN A 137 9.63 0.92 -20.73
CA ASN A 137 10.12 2.29 -20.49
C ASN A 137 11.52 2.34 -19.87
N ARG A 138 12.25 1.26 -19.91
CA ARG A 138 13.48 1.00 -19.16
C ARG A 138 14.49 2.15 -19.12
N LEU A 139 14.76 2.81 -20.25
CA LEU A 139 15.77 3.86 -20.34
C LEU A 139 15.18 5.26 -20.46
N LYS A 140 14.02 5.40 -21.05
CA LYS A 140 13.43 6.71 -21.37
C LYS A 140 12.72 7.36 -20.21
N GLN A 141 12.22 6.57 -19.25
CA GLN A 141 11.43 7.05 -18.08
C GLN A 141 10.33 8.04 -18.50
N THR A 142 9.72 7.79 -19.68
CA THR A 142 8.64 8.60 -20.23
C THR A 142 7.28 8.07 -19.79
N GLY A 143 6.27 8.92 -19.83
CA GLY A 143 4.91 8.54 -19.47
C GLY A 143 4.57 8.85 -18.01
N LEU A 144 3.37 8.41 -17.63
CA LEU A 144 2.77 8.67 -16.34
C LEU A 144 3.44 7.88 -15.22
N LEU A 145 3.68 6.59 -15.46
CA LEU A 145 4.29 5.68 -14.49
C LEU A 145 5.80 5.63 -14.72
N ARG A 146 6.55 6.20 -13.80
CA ARG A 146 8.01 6.21 -13.82
C ARG A 146 8.56 5.33 -12.70
N ARG A 147 9.75 4.80 -12.89
CA ARG A 147 10.39 3.91 -11.94
C ARG A 147 10.73 4.62 -10.63
N PHE A 148 11.41 5.74 -10.70
CA PHE A 148 11.86 6.48 -9.52
C PHE A 148 11.79 7.99 -9.73
N SER A 149 11.89 8.75 -8.65
CA SER A 149 11.97 10.19 -8.62
C SER A 149 12.84 10.63 -7.44
N ILE A 150 13.42 11.81 -7.53
CA ILE A 150 14.11 12.45 -6.40
C ILE A 150 13.13 13.08 -5.41
N ASN A 151 11.89 13.30 -5.83
CA ASN A 151 10.84 13.80 -4.94
C ASN A 151 10.27 12.65 -4.11
N CYS A 152 10.12 12.86 -2.82
CA CYS A 152 9.49 11.86 -1.97
C CYS A 152 8.55 12.50 -0.94
N TYR A 153 7.62 11.68 -0.42
CA TYR A 153 6.61 12.06 0.57
C TYR A 153 6.74 11.18 1.81
N GLY A 154 6.63 11.79 2.98
CA GLY A 154 6.90 11.14 4.26
C GLY A 154 8.32 11.39 4.74
N LYS A 155 8.64 10.89 5.93
CA LYS A 155 9.94 11.07 6.59
C LYS A 155 10.62 9.74 6.80
N GLN A 156 11.90 9.66 6.42
CA GLN A 156 12.73 8.51 6.78
C GLN A 156 13.07 8.57 8.27
N ALA A 157 12.74 7.51 9.00
CA ALA A 157 13.14 7.39 10.40
C ALA A 157 14.67 7.31 10.53
N THR A 158 15.23 7.86 11.60
CA THR A 158 16.65 7.71 11.92
C THR A 158 16.95 6.31 12.44
N LEU A 159 18.18 5.84 12.28
CA LEU A 159 18.60 4.54 12.85
C LEU A 159 18.38 4.47 14.36
N GLU A 160 18.55 5.59 15.06
CA GLU A 160 18.35 5.66 16.51
C GLU A 160 16.88 5.50 16.87
N SER A 161 15.96 6.22 16.17
CA SER A 161 14.51 6.09 16.40
C SER A 161 14.02 4.69 16.09
N MET A 162 14.49 4.08 14.98
CA MET A 162 14.14 2.71 14.62
C MET A 162 14.61 1.69 15.67
N ARG A 163 15.84 1.83 16.19
CA ARG A 163 16.35 0.98 17.26
C ARG A 163 15.56 1.14 18.55
N PHE A 164 15.24 2.37 18.92
CA PHE A 164 14.44 2.64 20.10
C PHE A 164 13.04 2.00 19.99
N GLU A 165 12.36 2.20 18.89
CA GLU A 165 11.05 1.62 18.63
C GLU A 165 11.09 0.09 18.62
N LYS A 166 12.09 -0.51 17.96
CA LYS A 166 12.31 -1.97 17.97
C LYS A 166 12.55 -2.51 19.37
N THR A 167 13.33 -1.81 20.17
CA THR A 167 13.60 -2.23 21.56
C THR A 167 12.32 -2.18 22.40
N ALA A 168 11.55 -1.11 22.30
CA ALA A 168 10.28 -0.98 23.00
C ALA A 168 9.29 -2.08 22.59
N LYS A 169 9.17 -2.36 21.28
CA LYS A 169 8.32 -3.44 20.77
C LYS A 169 8.82 -4.83 21.18
N TYR A 170 10.13 -5.03 21.25
CA TYR A 170 10.68 -6.30 21.74
C TYR A 170 10.32 -6.53 23.21
N GLU A 171 10.43 -5.52 24.08
CA GLU A 171 10.04 -5.64 25.48
C GLU A 171 8.54 -5.95 25.65
N GLU A 172 7.71 -5.34 24.81
CA GLU A 172 6.26 -5.60 24.77
C GLU A 172 5.92 -7.04 24.32
N LEU A 173 6.64 -7.54 23.31
CA LEU A 173 6.29 -8.78 22.62
C LEU A 173 7.17 -9.99 22.99
N LYS A 174 8.21 -9.82 23.81
CA LYS A 174 9.16 -10.92 24.15
C LYS A 174 8.48 -12.16 24.73
N GLY A 175 7.37 -11.99 25.46
CA GLY A 175 6.56 -13.09 25.99
C GLY A 175 5.67 -13.78 24.93
N LYS A 176 5.54 -13.22 23.74
CA LYS A 176 4.70 -13.71 22.64
C LYS A 176 5.51 -14.32 21.49
N ARG A 177 6.75 -14.76 21.74
CA ARG A 177 7.61 -15.38 20.71
C ARG A 177 6.91 -16.55 20.04
N GLY A 178 6.96 -16.61 18.69
CA GLY A 178 6.31 -17.64 17.89
C GLY A 178 4.85 -17.33 17.54
N THR A 179 4.29 -16.21 18.02
CA THR A 179 2.99 -15.71 17.54
C THR A 179 3.19 -14.90 16.25
N ARG A 180 2.11 -14.77 15.47
CA ARG A 180 2.09 -13.94 14.26
C ARG A 180 2.46 -12.49 14.57
N GLU A 181 1.94 -11.93 15.66
CA GLU A 181 2.21 -10.55 16.09
C GLU A 181 3.73 -10.32 16.31
N PHE A 182 4.40 -11.23 17.00
CA PHE A 182 5.85 -11.14 17.20
C PHE A 182 6.61 -11.27 15.87
N GLU A 183 6.20 -12.20 15.02
CA GLU A 183 6.89 -12.45 13.76
C GLU A 183 6.68 -11.33 12.72
N GLU A 184 5.57 -10.61 12.77
CA GLU A 184 5.33 -9.41 11.94
C GLU A 184 6.32 -8.26 12.28
N TRP A 185 6.73 -8.14 13.55
CA TRP A 185 7.71 -7.15 13.99
C TRP A 185 9.16 -7.60 13.84
N PHE A 186 9.41 -8.89 14.07
CA PHE A 186 10.75 -9.47 14.10
C PHE A 186 10.84 -10.56 13.05
N LEU A 187 10.98 -10.15 11.78
CA LEU A 187 11.15 -11.04 10.63
C LEU A 187 12.16 -12.14 10.97
N ARG A 188 11.67 -13.34 11.19
CA ARG A 188 12.50 -14.45 11.60
C ARG A 188 13.15 -15.09 10.38
N TYR A 189 14.48 -15.08 10.34
CA TYR A 189 15.22 -15.91 9.40
C TYR A 189 15.00 -17.38 9.72
N VAL A 190 14.41 -18.11 8.76
CA VAL A 190 14.26 -19.57 8.86
C VAL A 190 15.26 -20.20 7.91
N PRO A 191 16.22 -21.03 8.43
CA PRO A 191 17.14 -21.75 7.58
C PRO A 191 16.42 -22.55 6.49
N TYR A 192 17.03 -22.67 5.31
CA TYR A 192 16.45 -23.32 4.13
C TYR A 192 15.92 -24.73 4.40
N GLU A 193 16.56 -25.50 5.27
CA GLU A 193 16.13 -26.85 5.67
C GLU A 193 14.71 -26.91 6.25
N ASN A 194 14.28 -25.84 6.90
CA ASN A 194 12.95 -25.72 7.50
C ASN A 194 11.93 -24.95 6.61
N ALA A 195 12.37 -24.33 5.53
CA ALA A 195 11.52 -23.51 4.69
C ALA A 195 10.40 -24.32 4.02
N GLY A 196 10.69 -25.55 3.60
CA GLY A 196 9.72 -26.45 3.00
C GLY A 196 8.64 -26.97 3.95
N ALA A 197 8.95 -27.14 5.23
CA ALA A 197 7.99 -27.51 6.26
C ALA A 197 7.05 -26.35 6.59
N ARG A 198 7.58 -25.12 6.61
CA ARG A 198 6.81 -23.89 6.88
C ARG A 198 5.90 -23.52 5.72
N ALA A 199 6.36 -23.67 4.47
CA ALA A 199 5.55 -23.48 3.27
C ALA A 199 4.36 -24.46 3.24
N ARG A 200 4.58 -25.73 3.58
CA ARG A 200 3.52 -26.75 3.69
C ARG A 200 2.53 -26.44 4.81
N ALA A 201 2.98 -25.94 5.96
CA ALA A 201 2.11 -25.55 7.07
C ALA A 201 1.25 -24.31 6.73
N LEU A 202 1.77 -23.36 5.93
CA LEU A 202 1.02 -22.20 5.44
C LEU A 202 -0.04 -22.59 4.41
N VAL A 203 0.26 -23.52 3.50
CA VAL A 203 -0.70 -24.06 2.53
C VAL A 203 -1.79 -24.86 3.23
N ALA A 204 -1.45 -25.68 4.23
CA ALA A 204 -2.43 -26.47 5.01
C ALA A 204 -3.37 -25.61 5.89
N ARG A 205 -3.01 -24.35 6.19
CA ARG A 205 -3.89 -23.41 6.90
C ARG A 205 -4.84 -22.63 5.99
N ARG A 206 -4.67 -22.74 4.66
CA ARG A 206 -5.51 -22.08 3.64
C ARG A 206 -6.55 -23.04 3.01
N LEU A 207 -6.46 -24.32 3.30
CA LEU A 207 -7.45 -25.35 2.98
C LEU A 207 -8.33 -25.66 4.19
#